data_9cc2b3488f55d7abf4a80320437836c1
#
_entry.id   9cc2b3488f55d7abf4a80320437836c1
#
_cell.length_a   1.000
_cell.length_b   1.000
_cell.length_c   1.000
_cell.angle_alpha   90.00
_cell.angle_beta   90.00
_cell.angle_gamma   90.00
#
_symmetry.space_group_name_H-M   'P 1'
#
loop_
_entity.id
_entity.type
_entity.pdbx_description
1 polymer ?
#
loop_
_entity_poly.entity_id
_entity_poly.type
_entity_poly.pdbx_seq_one_letter_code
_entity_poly.pdbx_strand_id
1 'polypeptide(L)'
;MTQRKKEFSYYRLRLESYLKDYHPERLADEAFIRARSDAAAQAYEDAFRQGYPVLEAGYMATEVLFAGLHFSPYYMLEQIIENEFANTIPSDRAEAFALRLLQSDSIRETIAKYEPGDDFD
;
A
#
# COMPACT_ATOMS: atom_id res chain seq x y z
N MET A 1 2.97 -8.73 24.86
CA MET A 1 1.95 -7.91 25.44
C MET A 1 0.71 -7.91 24.59
N THR A 2 -0.44 -8.10 25.25
CA THR A 2 -1.70 -8.28 24.53
C THR A 2 -2.07 -7.08 23.66
N GLN A 3 -1.91 -5.87 24.20
CA GLN A 3 -2.27 -4.65 23.49
C GLN A 3 -1.41 -4.46 22.23
N ARG A 4 -0.11 -4.65 22.34
CA ARG A 4 0.81 -4.52 21.22
C ARG A 4 0.49 -5.52 20.11
N LYS A 5 0.17 -6.75 20.49
CA LYS A 5 -0.18 -7.80 19.56
C LYS A 5 -1.47 -7.46 18.81
N LYS A 6 -2.45 -6.89 19.50
CA LYS A 6 -3.71 -6.49 18.87
C LYS A 6 -3.48 -5.36 17.88
N GLU A 7 -2.65 -4.37 18.23
CA GLU A 7 -2.35 -3.26 17.35
C GLU A 7 -1.62 -3.73 16.10
N PHE A 8 -0.63 -4.62 16.27
CA PHE A 8 0.09 -5.18 15.14
C PHE A 8 -0.86 -5.90 14.19
N SER A 9 -1.74 -6.75 14.73
CA SER A 9 -2.69 -7.50 13.91
C SER A 9 -3.65 -6.58 13.17
N TYR A 10 -4.13 -5.54 13.83
CA TYR A 10 -5.03 -4.56 13.24
C TYR A 10 -4.37 -3.85 12.05
N TYR A 11 -3.15 -3.37 12.23
CA TYR A 11 -2.46 -2.67 11.16
C TYR A 11 -2.05 -3.60 10.03
N ARG A 12 -1.68 -4.83 10.37
CA ARG A 12 -1.37 -5.82 9.35
C ARG A 12 -2.57 -6.09 8.45
N LEU A 13 -3.74 -6.28 9.03
CA LEU A 13 -4.96 -6.52 8.25
C LEU A 13 -5.30 -5.31 7.36
N ARG A 14 -5.15 -4.11 7.89
CA ARG A 14 -5.39 -2.91 7.11
C ARG A 14 -4.41 -2.80 5.94
N LEU A 15 -3.14 -3.07 6.20
CA LEU A 15 -2.12 -3.00 5.15
C LEU A 15 -2.38 -4.05 4.07
N GLU A 16 -2.68 -5.28 4.47
CA GLU A 16 -2.94 -6.34 3.50
C GLU A 16 -4.14 -6.02 2.62
N SER A 17 -5.19 -5.46 3.21
CA SER A 17 -6.37 -5.06 2.47
C SER A 17 -6.05 -3.97 1.44
N TYR A 18 -5.26 -2.99 1.85
CA TYR A 18 -4.85 -1.91 0.95
C TYR A 18 -3.95 -2.43 -0.17
N LEU A 19 -3.00 -3.29 0.17
CA LEU A 19 -2.10 -3.86 -0.83
C LEU A 19 -2.87 -4.70 -1.85
N LYS A 20 -3.85 -5.43 -1.39
CA LYS A 20 -4.67 -6.24 -2.29
C LYS A 20 -5.32 -5.39 -3.39
N ASP A 21 -5.79 -4.22 -3.02
CA ASP A 21 -6.50 -3.36 -3.96
C ASP A 21 -5.57 -2.49 -4.82
N TYR A 22 -4.45 -2.05 -4.27
CA TYR A 22 -3.61 -1.05 -4.92
C TYR A 22 -2.18 -1.50 -5.22
N HIS A 23 -1.67 -2.49 -4.50
CA HIS A 23 -0.30 -3.00 -4.70
C HIS A 23 -0.27 -4.52 -4.56
N PRO A 24 -1.08 -5.24 -5.37
CA PRO A 24 -1.15 -6.70 -5.19
C PRO A 24 0.19 -7.40 -5.39
N GLU A 25 1.11 -6.77 -6.12
CA GLU A 25 2.46 -7.31 -6.30
C GLU A 25 3.25 -7.35 -5.00
N ARG A 26 2.82 -6.63 -3.97
CA ARG A 26 3.50 -6.61 -2.68
C ARG A 26 2.89 -7.55 -1.65
N LEU A 27 1.78 -8.21 -1.97
CA LEU A 27 1.13 -9.10 -1.02
C LEU A 27 2.00 -10.28 -0.58
N ALA A 28 2.94 -10.69 -1.43
CA ALA A 28 3.84 -11.79 -1.10
C ALA A 28 5.07 -11.33 -0.32
N ASP A 29 5.25 -10.03 -0.14
CA ASP A 29 6.42 -9.49 0.57
C ASP A 29 6.17 -9.48 2.07
N GLU A 30 6.33 -10.64 2.69
CA GLU A 30 6.05 -10.82 4.11
C GLU A 30 6.93 -9.94 4.99
N ALA A 31 8.20 -9.78 4.61
CA ALA A 31 9.12 -8.95 5.38
C ALA A 31 8.67 -7.50 5.41
N PHE A 32 8.23 -6.97 4.26
CA PHE A 32 7.72 -5.61 4.18
C PHE A 32 6.46 -5.44 5.03
N ILE A 33 5.51 -6.38 4.88
CA ILE A 33 4.24 -6.30 5.60
C ILE A 33 4.48 -6.33 7.10
N ARG A 34 5.34 -7.22 7.56
CA ARG A 34 5.63 -7.34 8.99
C ARG A 34 6.31 -6.08 9.53
N ALA A 35 7.33 -5.60 8.83
CA ALA A 35 8.08 -4.42 9.28
C ALA A 35 7.20 -3.18 9.31
N ARG A 36 6.38 -2.99 8.26
CA ARG A 36 5.53 -1.81 8.19
C ARG A 36 4.42 -1.86 9.24
N SER A 37 3.82 -3.02 9.45
CA SER A 37 2.79 -3.20 10.46
C SER A 37 3.33 -2.96 11.87
N ASP A 38 4.55 -3.43 12.12
CA ASP A 38 5.20 -3.21 13.41
C ASP A 38 5.53 -1.73 13.61
N ALA A 39 6.01 -1.07 12.58
CA ALA A 39 6.32 0.36 12.66
C ALA A 39 5.07 1.19 12.96
N ALA A 40 3.93 0.84 12.33
CA ALA A 40 2.68 1.53 12.59
C ALA A 40 2.21 1.33 14.03
N ALA A 41 2.28 0.10 14.52
CA ALA A 41 1.92 -0.20 15.90
C ALA A 41 2.83 0.54 16.88
N GLN A 42 4.11 0.62 16.57
CA GLN A 42 5.05 1.37 17.39
C GLN A 42 4.74 2.86 17.39
N ALA A 43 4.41 3.40 16.24
CA ALA A 43 4.04 4.82 16.14
C ALA A 43 2.81 5.15 16.97
N TYR A 44 1.81 4.26 16.95
CA TYR A 44 0.63 4.41 17.79
C TYR A 44 0.99 4.44 19.26
N GLU A 45 1.79 3.46 19.71
CA GLU A 45 2.19 3.34 21.10
C GLU A 45 2.99 4.56 21.55
N ASP A 46 3.94 5.01 20.74
CA ASP A 46 4.76 6.16 21.06
C ASP A 46 3.93 7.44 21.18
N ALA A 47 3.00 7.65 20.24
CA ALA A 47 2.12 8.82 20.28
C ALA A 47 1.25 8.80 21.53
N PHE A 48 0.71 7.64 21.86
CA PHE A 48 -0.14 7.49 23.04
C PHE A 48 0.64 7.81 24.32
N ARG A 49 1.89 7.33 24.41
CA ARG A 49 2.74 7.64 25.57
C ARG A 49 3.07 9.12 25.69
N GLN A 50 3.14 9.81 24.55
CA GLN A 50 3.43 11.25 24.54
C GLN A 50 2.20 12.09 24.87
N GLY A 51 1.05 11.44 25.08
CA GLY A 51 -0.15 12.13 25.48
C GLY A 51 -1.11 12.50 24.37
N TYR A 52 -0.87 12.03 23.16
CA TYR A 52 -1.80 12.29 22.06
C TYR A 52 -3.11 11.52 22.27
N PRO A 53 -4.25 12.13 21.94
CA PRO A 53 -5.52 11.42 21.97
C PRO A 53 -5.52 10.23 21.02
N VAL A 54 -6.40 9.26 21.31
CA VAL A 54 -6.49 8.03 20.53
C VAL A 54 -6.64 8.29 19.02
N LEU A 55 -7.49 9.26 18.65
CA LEU A 55 -7.70 9.56 17.24
C LEU A 55 -6.43 10.08 16.55
N GLU A 56 -5.70 10.94 17.23
CA GLU A 56 -4.46 11.49 16.67
C GLU A 56 -3.37 10.43 16.60
N ALA A 57 -3.26 9.59 17.65
CA ALA A 57 -2.31 8.49 17.65
C ALA A 57 -2.60 7.53 16.50
N GLY A 58 -3.88 7.23 16.27
CA GLY A 58 -4.29 6.38 15.16
C GLY A 58 -3.97 6.99 13.81
N TYR A 59 -4.17 8.29 13.67
CA TYR A 59 -3.82 8.98 12.42
C TYR A 59 -2.32 8.91 12.14
N MET A 60 -1.50 9.15 13.17
CA MET A 60 -0.06 9.09 13.03
C MET A 60 0.41 7.70 12.62
N ALA A 61 -0.17 6.67 13.23
CA ALA A 61 0.13 5.28 12.87
C ALA A 61 -0.28 4.97 11.42
N THR A 62 -1.43 5.48 11.01
CA THR A 62 -1.92 5.27 9.65
C THR A 62 -0.98 5.91 8.62
N GLU A 63 -0.44 7.08 8.91
CA GLU A 63 0.52 7.70 8.02
C GLU A 63 1.79 6.86 7.86
N VAL A 64 2.26 6.27 8.96
CA VAL A 64 3.41 5.36 8.92
C VAL A 64 3.06 4.11 8.10
N LEU A 65 1.87 3.57 8.33
CA LEU A 65 1.45 2.33 7.66
C LEU A 65 1.47 2.46 6.14
N PHE A 66 0.99 3.58 5.62
CA PHE A 66 0.81 3.77 4.19
C PHE A 66 1.86 4.67 3.54
N ALA A 67 2.92 5.03 4.26
CA ALA A 67 3.97 5.87 3.70
C ALA A 67 4.57 5.22 2.45
N GLY A 68 4.67 6.00 1.38
CA GLY A 68 5.22 5.53 0.13
C GLY A 68 4.27 4.69 -0.72
N LEU A 69 3.03 4.47 -0.25
CA LEU A 69 2.07 3.61 -0.94
C LEU A 69 0.91 4.37 -1.58
N HIS A 70 0.93 5.69 -1.55
CA HIS A 70 -0.17 6.49 -2.08
C HIS A 70 -0.27 6.44 -3.58
N PHE A 71 0.86 6.31 -4.27
CA PHE A 71 0.88 6.11 -5.71
C PHE A 71 0.89 4.63 -6.01
N SER A 72 -0.06 4.16 -6.84
CA SER A 72 -0.18 2.76 -7.21
C SER A 72 0.03 2.60 -8.72
N PRO A 73 1.20 2.11 -9.16
CA PRO A 73 1.41 1.80 -10.57
C PRO A 73 0.40 0.77 -11.09
N TYR A 74 0.07 -0.22 -10.27
CA TYR A 74 -0.93 -1.22 -10.63
C TYR A 74 -2.29 -0.58 -10.91
N TYR A 75 -2.76 0.28 -9.99
CA TYR A 75 -4.06 0.92 -10.14
C TYR A 75 -4.09 1.82 -11.37
N MET A 76 -3.00 2.55 -11.61
CA MET A 76 -2.89 3.40 -12.79
C MET A 76 -3.00 2.58 -14.07
N LEU A 77 -2.29 1.45 -14.14
CA LEU A 77 -2.33 0.59 -15.31
C LEU A 77 -3.71 -0.04 -15.50
N GLU A 78 -4.34 -0.45 -14.42
CA GLU A 78 -5.68 -1.01 -14.48
C GLU A 78 -6.68 0.01 -15.04
N GLN A 79 -6.58 1.25 -14.59
CA GLN A 79 -7.45 2.31 -15.09
C GLN A 79 -7.20 2.60 -16.58
N ILE A 80 -5.95 2.59 -17.01
CA ILE A 80 -5.63 2.79 -18.42
C ILE A 80 -6.22 1.65 -19.26
N ILE A 81 -6.08 0.42 -18.79
CA ILE A 81 -6.62 -0.74 -19.50
C ILE A 81 -8.13 -0.63 -19.64
N GLU A 82 -8.82 -0.27 -18.57
CA GLU A 82 -10.27 -0.15 -18.59
C GLU A 82 -10.75 0.99 -19.48
N ASN A 83 -10.04 2.11 -19.48
CA ASN A 83 -10.48 3.29 -20.22
C ASN A 83 -10.05 3.28 -21.70
N GLU A 84 -8.85 2.76 -21.98
CA GLU A 84 -8.28 2.85 -23.32
C GLU A 84 -8.45 1.56 -24.12
N PHE A 85 -8.54 0.41 -23.44
CA PHE A 85 -8.53 -0.90 -24.07
C PHE A 85 -9.71 -1.77 -23.67
N ALA A 86 -10.80 -1.15 -23.22
CA ALA A 86 -12.00 -1.86 -22.77
C ALA A 86 -12.54 -2.85 -23.80
N ASN A 87 -12.45 -2.51 -25.08
CA ASN A 87 -12.95 -3.35 -26.17
C ASN A 87 -11.97 -4.43 -26.60
N THR A 88 -10.71 -4.32 -26.17
CA THR A 88 -9.65 -5.24 -26.56
C THR A 88 -9.32 -6.24 -25.46
N ILE A 89 -9.32 -5.77 -24.20
CA ILE A 89 -8.98 -6.58 -23.04
C ILE A 89 -10.22 -6.70 -22.15
N PRO A 90 -10.78 -7.91 -22.00
CA PRO A 90 -11.93 -8.07 -21.09
C PRO A 90 -11.60 -7.65 -19.67
N SER A 91 -12.58 -7.07 -18.99
CA SER A 91 -12.38 -6.55 -17.64
C SER A 91 -11.94 -7.62 -16.63
N ASP A 92 -12.34 -8.87 -16.85
CA ASP A 92 -11.92 -9.98 -15.98
C ASP A 92 -10.44 -10.33 -16.16
N ARG A 93 -9.79 -9.83 -17.21
CA ARG A 93 -8.36 -10.06 -17.45
C ARG A 93 -7.51 -8.83 -17.18
N ALA A 94 -8.14 -7.70 -16.88
CA ALA A 94 -7.41 -6.44 -16.69
C ALA A 94 -6.42 -6.51 -15.53
N GLU A 95 -6.81 -7.17 -14.43
CA GLU A 95 -5.94 -7.33 -13.28
C GLU A 95 -4.68 -8.11 -13.61
N ALA A 96 -4.85 -9.29 -14.23
CA ALA A 96 -3.71 -10.13 -14.61
C ALA A 96 -2.81 -9.43 -15.63
N PHE A 97 -3.41 -8.69 -16.56
CA PHE A 97 -2.66 -7.98 -17.58
C PHE A 97 -1.85 -6.84 -16.95
N ALA A 98 -2.46 -6.09 -16.03
CA ALA A 98 -1.75 -5.02 -15.33
C ALA A 98 -0.58 -5.55 -14.52
N LEU A 99 -0.77 -6.68 -13.82
CA LEU A 99 0.31 -7.30 -13.05
C LEU A 99 1.47 -7.75 -13.95
N ARG A 100 1.14 -8.26 -15.13
CA ARG A 100 2.17 -8.66 -16.09
C ARG A 100 2.95 -7.46 -16.59
N LEU A 101 2.25 -6.35 -16.88
CA LEU A 101 2.91 -5.14 -17.33
C LEU A 101 3.86 -4.57 -16.30
N LEU A 102 3.51 -4.68 -15.01
CA LEU A 102 4.38 -4.21 -13.94
C LEU A 102 5.70 -4.96 -13.86
N GLN A 103 5.77 -6.16 -14.42
CA GLN A 103 7.01 -6.94 -14.45
C GLN A 103 7.91 -6.56 -15.61
N SER A 104 7.42 -5.76 -16.55
CA SER A 104 8.23 -5.27 -17.67
C SER A 104 9.13 -4.13 -17.20
N ASP A 105 10.44 -4.25 -17.42
CA ASP A 105 11.40 -3.22 -17.05
C ASP A 105 11.08 -1.90 -17.73
N SER A 106 10.70 -1.94 -19.00
CA SER A 106 10.37 -0.76 -19.77
C SER A 106 9.18 -0.01 -19.16
N ILE A 107 8.14 -0.75 -18.78
CA ILE A 107 6.96 -0.16 -18.16
C ILE A 107 7.30 0.42 -16.79
N ARG A 108 8.09 -0.29 -16.00
CA ARG A 108 8.48 0.17 -14.67
C ARG A 108 9.32 1.45 -14.75
N GLU A 109 10.23 1.53 -15.71
CA GLU A 109 11.01 2.73 -15.93
C GLU A 109 10.13 3.92 -16.34
N THR A 110 9.16 3.67 -17.20
CA THR A 110 8.23 4.71 -17.64
C THR A 110 7.40 5.23 -16.46
N ILE A 111 6.88 4.31 -15.64
CA ILE A 111 6.08 4.68 -14.47
C ILE A 111 6.92 5.50 -13.48
N ALA A 112 8.18 5.12 -13.28
CA ALA A 112 9.05 5.81 -12.35
C ALA A 112 9.23 7.29 -12.70
N LYS A 113 9.15 7.63 -13.98
CA LYS A 113 9.27 9.02 -14.43
C LYS A 113 8.05 9.87 -14.05
N TYR A 114 6.90 9.24 -13.85
CA TYR A 114 5.65 9.93 -13.52
C TYR A 114 5.25 9.75 -12.08
N GLU A 115 5.99 8.94 -11.31
CA GLU A 115 5.68 8.69 -9.92
C GLU A 115 5.90 9.95 -9.10
N PRO A 116 4.89 10.41 -8.35
CA PRO A 116 5.07 11.58 -7.51
C PRO A 116 6.00 11.27 -6.35
N GLY A 117 6.65 12.30 -5.83
CA GLY A 117 7.49 12.12 -4.64
C GLY A 117 6.65 11.67 -3.46
N ASP A 118 7.30 10.97 -2.53
CA ASP A 118 6.64 10.53 -1.31
C ASP A 118 6.58 11.71 -0.34
N ASP A 119 5.37 12.10 0.04
CA ASP A 119 5.16 13.24 0.94
C ASP A 119 5.69 12.98 2.35
N PHE A 120 6.02 11.73 2.66
CA PHE A 120 6.50 11.34 3.99
C PHE A 120 8.02 11.19 4.06
N ASP A 121 8.69 11.44 2.98
CA ASP A 121 10.16 11.37 2.95
C ASP A 121 10.82 12.58 3.61
#